data_9e1b62e1c985ca54ea7d5d0ea19c7ba8
#
_entry.id   9e1b62e1c985ca54ea7d5d0ea19c7ba8
#
_cell.length_a   1.000
_cell.length_b   1.000
_cell.length_c   1.000
_cell.angle_alpha   90.00
_cell.angle_beta   90.00
_cell.angle_gamma   90.00
#
_symmetry.space_group_name_H-M   'P 1'
#
loop_
_entity.id
_entity.type
_entity.pdbx_description
1 polymer ?
#
loop_
_entity_poly.entity_id
_entity_poly.type
_entity_poly.pdbx_seq_one_letter_code
_entity_poly.pdbx_strand_id
1 'polypeptide(L)'
;MTSQGDAPSSHRSDAPSVVTVSVLTVSDTRSLDSDTSGKLIQEALESRGHRVAERQLVKDEPHAIRREVLRAIARPEVDALIVTGGTGVSARDITPDVVEPMLEKVLSGYGELFRMLSFEQIGAAAMLSRALAGTARRTAIYVTPGSSGAVRLAMERLILPELPHLIGQLRK
;
A
#
# COMPACT_ATOMS: atom_id res chain seq x y z
N MET A 1 11.80 31.94 22.59
CA MET A 1 10.36 31.60 22.55
C MET A 1 10.04 31.31 21.11
N THR A 2 10.14 30.05 20.69
CA THR A 2 9.82 29.60 19.34
C THR A 2 8.43 28.96 19.39
N SER A 3 7.47 29.61 18.76
CA SER A 3 6.11 29.09 18.59
C SER A 3 6.19 27.79 17.77
N GLN A 4 5.84 26.67 18.41
CA GLN A 4 5.53 25.43 17.70
C GLN A 4 4.26 25.72 16.88
N GLY A 5 4.41 25.67 15.57
CA GLY A 5 3.28 25.80 14.65
C GLY A 5 2.32 24.62 14.85
N ASP A 6 1.11 24.91 15.26
CA ASP A 6 0.00 23.95 15.26
C ASP A 6 -0.25 23.48 13.82
N ALA A 7 0.21 22.28 13.52
CA ALA A 7 -0.24 21.58 12.31
C ALA A 7 -1.75 21.28 12.44
N PRO A 8 -2.53 21.41 11.38
CA PRO A 8 -3.98 21.48 11.44
C PRO A 8 -4.61 20.20 11.97
N SER A 9 -4.97 20.20 13.25
CA SER A 9 -5.75 19.15 13.93
C SER A 9 -7.18 19.01 13.38
N SER A 10 -7.68 20.03 12.68
CA SER A 10 -9.05 20.09 12.17
C SER A 10 -9.35 19.16 10.99
N HIS A 11 -8.35 18.68 10.24
CA HIS A 11 -8.55 17.80 9.09
C HIS A 11 -8.56 16.31 9.43
N ARG A 12 -8.17 15.94 10.64
CA ARG A 12 -8.20 14.53 11.11
C ARG A 12 -9.56 14.13 11.70
N SER A 13 -10.43 15.10 12.03
CA SER A 13 -11.76 14.83 12.61
C SER A 13 -12.73 14.10 11.66
N ASP A 14 -12.54 14.23 10.34
CA ASP A 14 -13.40 13.63 9.32
C ASP A 14 -12.90 12.25 8.84
N ALA A 15 -11.86 11.72 9.45
CA ALA A 15 -11.29 10.42 9.08
C ALA A 15 -12.23 9.28 9.51
N PRO A 16 -12.51 8.30 8.63
CA PRO A 16 -13.34 7.15 8.99
C PRO A 16 -12.62 6.31 10.06
N SER A 17 -13.38 5.83 11.06
CA SER A 17 -12.85 4.94 12.10
C SER A 17 -12.48 3.56 11.54
N VAL A 18 -13.18 3.10 10.51
CA VAL A 18 -12.94 1.82 9.83
C VAL A 18 -12.72 2.06 8.34
N VAL A 19 -11.66 1.51 7.81
CA VAL A 19 -11.32 1.50 6.39
C VAL A 19 -11.43 0.08 5.87
N THR A 20 -12.04 -0.10 4.69
CA THR A 20 -12.15 -1.40 4.03
C THR A 20 -11.04 -1.53 2.98
N VAL A 21 -10.22 -2.55 3.11
CA VAL A 21 -8.99 -2.73 2.32
C VAL A 21 -9.03 -4.06 1.58
N SER A 22 -8.69 -4.07 0.29
CA SER A 22 -8.32 -5.28 -0.45
C SER A 22 -6.81 -5.48 -0.43
N VAL A 23 -6.37 -6.73 -0.33
CA VAL A 23 -4.95 -7.10 -0.33
C VAL A 23 -4.65 -7.97 -1.54
N LEU A 24 -3.66 -7.59 -2.33
CA LEU A 24 -3.19 -8.32 -3.51
C LEU A 24 -1.72 -8.69 -3.35
N THR A 25 -1.44 -9.98 -3.33
CA THR A 25 -0.06 -10.48 -3.38
C THR A 25 0.28 -10.86 -4.81
N VAL A 26 1.41 -10.36 -5.29
CA VAL A 26 1.97 -10.67 -6.61
C VAL A 26 3.17 -11.59 -6.42
N SER A 27 3.08 -12.83 -6.90
CA SER A 27 4.13 -13.83 -6.72
C SER A 27 3.97 -15.01 -7.67
N ASP A 28 5.06 -15.42 -8.31
CA ASP A 28 5.10 -16.63 -9.15
C ASP A 28 5.21 -17.93 -8.34
N THR A 29 5.68 -17.86 -7.09
CA THR A 29 6.10 -19.03 -6.32
C THR A 29 5.22 -19.34 -5.11
N ARG A 30 4.38 -18.38 -4.66
CA ARG A 30 3.53 -18.56 -3.48
C ARG A 30 2.13 -19.05 -3.85
N SER A 31 1.46 -19.64 -2.88
CA SER A 31 0.01 -19.85 -2.84
C SER A 31 -0.60 -18.99 -1.73
N LEU A 32 -1.92 -18.90 -1.65
CA LEU A 32 -2.60 -18.18 -0.56
C LEU A 32 -2.23 -18.71 0.82
N ASP A 33 -1.98 -20.02 0.96
CA ASP A 33 -1.61 -20.65 2.23
C ASP A 33 -0.17 -20.28 2.64
N SER A 34 0.73 -20.15 1.66
CA SER A 34 2.14 -19.78 1.90
C SER A 34 2.41 -18.27 1.83
N ASP A 35 1.38 -17.47 1.58
CA ASP A 35 1.47 -15.99 1.48
C ASP A 35 1.58 -15.33 2.85
N THR A 36 2.79 -15.34 3.40
CA THR A 36 3.10 -14.70 4.68
C THR A 36 2.93 -13.17 4.63
N SER A 37 3.21 -12.54 3.49
CA SER A 37 3.18 -11.08 3.34
C SER A 37 1.75 -10.54 3.33
N GLY A 38 0.87 -11.15 2.52
CA GLY A 38 -0.56 -10.79 2.53
C GLY A 38 -1.21 -11.08 3.88
N LYS A 39 -0.82 -12.17 4.56
CA LYS A 39 -1.30 -12.48 5.90
C LYS A 39 -0.87 -11.40 6.92
N LEU A 40 0.39 -10.97 6.88
CA LEU A 40 0.89 -9.88 7.74
C LEU A 40 0.14 -8.57 7.52
N ILE A 41 -0.18 -8.22 6.26
CA ILE A 41 -0.97 -7.03 5.95
C ILE A 41 -2.37 -7.15 6.55
N GLN A 42 -3.03 -8.30 6.38
CA GLN A 42 -4.35 -8.57 6.93
C GLN A 42 -4.35 -8.44 8.45
N GLU A 43 -3.45 -9.13 9.15
CA GLU A 43 -3.33 -9.09 10.61
C GLU A 43 -3.06 -7.66 11.12
N ALA A 44 -2.22 -6.90 10.43
CA ALA A 44 -1.91 -5.52 10.77
C ALA A 44 -3.14 -4.58 10.64
N LEU A 45 -3.94 -4.75 9.59
CA LEU A 45 -5.18 -4.00 9.39
C LEU A 45 -6.23 -4.34 10.46
N GLU A 46 -6.47 -5.63 10.68
CA GLU A 46 -7.47 -6.12 11.64
C GLU A 46 -7.11 -5.72 13.08
N SER A 47 -5.82 -5.73 13.45
CA SER A 47 -5.34 -5.27 14.76
C SER A 47 -5.63 -3.79 15.06
N ARG A 48 -5.85 -2.98 14.02
CA ARG A 48 -6.22 -1.57 14.11
C ARG A 48 -7.71 -1.33 13.87
N GLY A 49 -8.52 -2.40 13.82
CA GLY A 49 -9.97 -2.32 13.63
C GLY A 49 -10.41 -2.03 12.20
N HIS A 50 -9.51 -2.14 11.22
CA HIS A 50 -9.85 -2.03 9.80
C HIS A 50 -10.38 -3.37 9.26
N ARG A 51 -11.07 -3.31 8.14
CA ARG A 51 -11.70 -4.49 7.52
C ARG A 51 -10.92 -4.90 6.27
N VAL A 52 -10.60 -6.18 6.17
CA VAL A 52 -10.09 -6.77 4.92
C VAL A 52 -11.27 -7.31 4.12
N ALA A 53 -11.54 -6.71 2.96
CA ALA A 53 -12.61 -7.14 2.07
C ALA A 53 -12.29 -8.48 1.41
N GLU A 54 -11.05 -8.63 0.99
CA GLU A 54 -10.52 -9.86 0.39
C GLU A 54 -9.00 -9.86 0.40
N ARG A 55 -8.43 -11.06 0.34
CA ARG A 55 -7.01 -11.29 0.08
C ARG A 55 -6.86 -12.17 -1.15
N GLN A 56 -6.09 -11.72 -2.12
CA GLN A 56 -5.87 -12.41 -3.37
C GLN A 56 -4.39 -12.54 -3.68
N LEU A 57 -4.07 -13.54 -4.49
CA LEU A 57 -2.73 -13.79 -5.00
C LEU A 57 -2.80 -14.00 -6.51
N VAL A 58 -1.93 -13.32 -7.24
CA VAL A 58 -1.76 -13.48 -8.68
C VAL A 58 -0.29 -13.67 -9.02
N LYS A 59 -0.03 -14.20 -10.20
CA LYS A 59 1.33 -14.30 -10.76
C LYS A 59 1.83 -12.93 -11.22
N ASP A 60 3.14 -12.79 -11.38
CA ASP A 60 3.81 -11.62 -11.96
C ASP A 60 3.50 -11.51 -13.47
N GLU A 61 2.22 -11.33 -13.79
CA GLU A 61 1.64 -11.21 -15.13
C GLU A 61 0.91 -9.86 -15.24
N PRO A 62 1.24 -9.01 -16.25
CA PRO A 62 0.66 -7.66 -16.36
C PRO A 62 -0.87 -7.66 -16.38
N HIS A 63 -1.47 -8.59 -17.12
CA HIS A 63 -2.93 -8.69 -17.22
C HIS A 63 -3.59 -9.13 -15.92
N ALA A 64 -2.95 -10.03 -15.17
CA ALA A 64 -3.46 -10.52 -13.88
C ALA A 64 -3.45 -9.39 -12.85
N ILE A 65 -2.32 -8.68 -12.72
CA ILE A 65 -2.18 -7.54 -11.81
C ILE A 65 -3.19 -6.46 -12.18
N ARG A 66 -3.22 -6.03 -13.45
CA ARG A 66 -4.12 -4.98 -13.92
C ARG A 66 -5.59 -5.30 -13.66
N ARG A 67 -6.02 -6.54 -13.91
CA ARG A 67 -7.39 -6.99 -13.68
C ARG A 67 -7.80 -6.82 -12.21
N GLU A 68 -6.97 -7.25 -11.27
CA GLU A 68 -7.31 -7.18 -9.84
C GLU A 68 -7.26 -5.73 -9.33
N VAL A 69 -6.34 -4.90 -9.82
CA VAL A 69 -6.32 -3.47 -9.50
C VAL A 69 -7.60 -2.78 -9.99
N LEU A 70 -8.01 -3.02 -11.24
CA LEU A 70 -9.26 -2.47 -11.78
C LEU A 70 -10.48 -2.97 -11.02
N ARG A 71 -10.48 -4.24 -10.61
CA ARG A 71 -11.56 -4.82 -9.81
C ARG A 71 -11.68 -4.13 -8.44
N ALA A 72 -10.56 -3.87 -7.77
CA ALA A 72 -10.57 -3.15 -6.49
C ALA A 72 -11.08 -1.71 -6.66
N ILE A 73 -10.61 -0.98 -7.68
CA ILE A 73 -11.05 0.39 -7.98
C ILE A 73 -12.55 0.46 -8.34
N ALA A 74 -13.10 -0.58 -8.95
CA ALA A 74 -14.49 -0.61 -9.36
C ALA A 74 -15.47 -0.90 -8.21
N ARG A 75 -14.97 -1.36 -7.06
CA ARG A 75 -15.78 -1.73 -5.89
C ARG A 75 -15.97 -0.54 -4.95
N PRO A 76 -17.19 0.03 -4.84
CA PRO A 76 -17.41 1.24 -4.05
C PRO A 76 -17.19 1.06 -2.54
N GLU A 77 -17.24 -0.20 -2.06
CA GLU A 77 -16.98 -0.54 -0.66
C GLU A 77 -15.49 -0.68 -0.34
N VAL A 78 -14.60 -0.69 -1.35
CA VAL A 78 -13.14 -0.80 -1.15
C VAL A 78 -12.53 0.59 -1.12
N ASP A 79 -12.06 1.01 0.03
CA ASP A 79 -11.41 2.30 0.25
C ASP A 79 -9.94 2.30 -0.17
N ALA A 80 -9.26 1.16 0.01
CA ALA A 80 -7.84 1.05 -0.33
C ALA A 80 -7.49 -0.34 -0.88
N LEU A 81 -6.45 -0.37 -1.71
CA LEU A 81 -5.79 -1.57 -2.20
C LEU A 81 -4.33 -1.55 -1.77
N ILE A 82 -3.88 -2.61 -1.11
CA ILE A 82 -2.46 -2.81 -0.80
C ILE A 82 -1.96 -3.96 -1.67
N VAL A 83 -1.03 -3.65 -2.57
CA VAL A 83 -0.34 -4.61 -3.43
C VAL A 83 1.03 -4.91 -2.85
N THR A 84 1.40 -6.17 -2.73
CA THR A 84 2.72 -6.58 -2.23
C THR A 84 3.39 -7.58 -3.15
N GLY A 85 4.67 -7.36 -3.43
CA GLY A 85 5.50 -8.19 -4.31
C GLY A 85 5.74 -7.58 -5.71
N GLY A 86 6.70 -8.12 -6.44
CA GLY A 86 7.06 -7.69 -7.79
C GLY A 86 7.59 -6.26 -7.91
N THR A 87 8.28 -5.75 -6.88
CA THR A 87 8.75 -4.36 -6.81
C THR A 87 10.25 -4.18 -6.97
N GLY A 88 11.00 -5.23 -7.20
CA GLY A 88 12.44 -5.19 -7.43
C GLY A 88 12.80 -4.71 -8.83
N VAL A 89 14.03 -5.03 -9.26
CA VAL A 89 14.61 -4.59 -10.54
C VAL A 89 14.83 -5.73 -11.54
N SER A 90 14.39 -6.94 -11.23
CA SER A 90 14.46 -8.06 -12.16
C SER A 90 13.43 -7.91 -13.28
N ALA A 91 13.61 -8.62 -14.37
CA ALA A 91 12.66 -8.58 -15.50
C ALA A 91 11.25 -9.07 -15.14
N ARG A 92 11.10 -9.81 -14.04
CA ARG A 92 9.81 -10.30 -13.54
C ARG A 92 9.15 -9.33 -12.55
N ASP A 93 9.90 -8.38 -11.99
CA ASP A 93 9.37 -7.38 -11.06
C ASP A 93 8.68 -6.27 -11.86
N ILE A 94 7.40 -6.43 -12.12
CA ILE A 94 6.62 -5.54 -13.01
C ILE A 94 5.48 -4.81 -12.31
N THR A 95 5.26 -5.05 -11.02
CA THR A 95 4.10 -4.49 -10.30
C THR A 95 4.04 -2.97 -10.38
N PRO A 96 5.13 -2.21 -10.14
CA PRO A 96 5.09 -0.75 -10.26
C PRO A 96 4.78 -0.29 -11.69
N ASP A 97 5.35 -0.96 -12.70
CA ASP A 97 5.17 -0.60 -14.11
C ASP A 97 3.71 -0.76 -14.58
N VAL A 98 2.99 -1.72 -13.97
CA VAL A 98 1.57 -1.95 -14.25
C VAL A 98 0.68 -0.98 -13.46
N VAL A 99 1.01 -0.73 -12.20
CA VAL A 99 0.12 0.02 -11.28
C VAL A 99 0.26 1.53 -11.47
N GLU A 100 1.49 2.05 -11.62
CA GLU A 100 1.74 3.50 -11.71
C GLU A 100 0.92 4.20 -12.79
N PRO A 101 0.83 3.67 -14.05
CA PRO A 101 0.00 4.28 -15.09
C PRO A 101 -1.51 4.28 -14.80
N MET A 102 -1.96 3.55 -13.78
CA MET A 102 -3.38 3.49 -13.38
C MET A 102 -3.72 4.51 -12.31
N LEU A 103 -2.73 5.21 -11.77
CA LEU A 103 -2.92 6.22 -10.74
C LEU A 103 -3.30 7.56 -11.37
N GLU A 104 -4.31 8.23 -10.79
CA GLU A 104 -4.68 9.61 -11.14
C GLU A 104 -3.80 10.62 -10.42
N LYS A 105 -3.39 10.29 -9.19
CA LYS A 105 -2.46 11.10 -8.38
C LYS A 105 -1.41 10.18 -7.77
N VAL A 106 -0.15 10.51 -7.96
CA VAL A 106 0.97 9.81 -7.32
C VAL A 106 1.27 10.46 -5.98
N LEU A 107 1.43 9.64 -4.94
CA LEU A 107 1.87 10.04 -3.61
C LEU A 107 3.38 9.76 -3.47
N SER A 108 4.21 10.60 -4.10
CA SER A 108 5.68 10.41 -4.16
C SER A 108 6.30 10.27 -2.77
N GLY A 109 5.78 11.01 -1.79
CA GLY A 109 6.24 10.98 -0.40
C GLY A 109 6.18 9.58 0.23
N TYR A 110 5.27 8.71 -0.18
CA TYR A 110 5.25 7.33 0.32
C TYR A 110 6.53 6.58 -0.06
N GLY A 111 6.90 6.59 -1.35
CA GLY A 111 8.10 5.91 -1.81
C GLY A 111 9.39 6.51 -1.25
N GLU A 112 9.44 7.84 -1.10
CA GLU A 112 10.57 8.56 -0.51
C GLU A 112 10.76 8.16 0.95
N LEU A 113 9.73 8.24 1.78
CA LEU A 113 9.76 7.87 3.20
C LEU A 113 10.03 6.37 3.38
N PHE A 114 9.43 5.52 2.53
CA PHE A 114 9.68 4.08 2.59
C PHE A 114 11.16 3.76 2.36
N ARG A 115 11.79 4.34 1.33
CA ARG A 115 13.21 4.13 1.04
C ARG A 115 14.11 4.72 2.12
N MET A 116 13.78 5.88 2.66
CA MET A 116 14.51 6.50 3.77
C MET A 116 14.53 5.59 5.02
N LEU A 117 13.35 5.11 5.44
CA LEU A 117 13.23 4.22 6.59
C LEU A 117 13.86 2.84 6.32
N SER A 118 13.78 2.34 5.08
CA SER A 118 14.45 1.10 4.69
C SER A 118 15.96 1.24 4.70
N PHE A 119 16.50 2.40 4.34
CA PHE A 119 17.95 2.67 4.38
C PHE A 119 18.51 2.53 5.79
N GLU A 120 17.77 2.93 6.81
CA GLU A 120 18.16 2.74 8.22
C GLU A 120 18.31 1.27 8.61
N GLN A 121 17.56 0.37 7.95
CA GLN A 121 17.55 -1.07 8.26
C GLN A 121 18.49 -1.90 7.39
N ILE A 122 18.54 -1.62 6.09
CA ILE A 122 19.23 -2.44 5.08
C ILE A 122 20.28 -1.67 4.27
N GLY A 123 20.55 -0.42 4.61
CA GLY A 123 21.56 0.40 3.92
C GLY A 123 21.20 0.68 2.46
N ALA A 124 22.21 0.77 1.60
CA ALA A 124 22.08 1.15 0.20
C ALA A 124 21.16 0.24 -0.64
N ALA A 125 20.91 -1.00 -0.22
CA ALA A 125 19.98 -1.89 -0.90
C ALA A 125 18.54 -1.32 -0.97
N ALA A 126 18.18 -0.40 -0.08
CA ALA A 126 16.89 0.28 -0.10
C ALA A 126 16.62 1.05 -1.40
N MET A 127 17.66 1.52 -2.10
CA MET A 127 17.53 2.24 -3.37
C MET A 127 16.94 1.39 -4.51
N LEU A 128 17.00 0.06 -4.39
CA LEU A 128 16.48 -0.87 -5.39
C LEU A 128 14.96 -1.08 -5.26
N SER A 129 14.34 -0.54 -4.22
CA SER A 129 12.90 -0.65 -4.00
C SER A 129 12.13 0.35 -4.85
N ARG A 130 11.18 -0.16 -5.64
CA ARG A 130 10.26 0.65 -6.44
C ARG A 130 8.88 0.78 -5.76
N ALA A 131 8.87 0.84 -4.42
CA ALA A 131 7.65 1.12 -3.66
C ALA A 131 7.05 2.46 -4.09
N LEU A 132 5.74 2.48 -4.31
CA LEU A 132 4.97 3.65 -4.71
C LEU A 132 3.56 3.64 -4.10
N ALA A 133 2.91 4.80 -4.07
CA ALA A 133 1.51 4.91 -3.73
C ALA A 133 0.84 6.01 -4.55
N GLY A 134 -0.47 5.95 -4.60
CA GLY A 134 -1.27 6.95 -5.28
C GLY A 134 -2.76 6.73 -5.07
N THR A 135 -3.55 7.41 -5.87
CA THR A 135 -5.01 7.29 -5.84
C THR A 135 -5.55 7.07 -7.23
N ALA A 136 -6.61 6.27 -7.32
CA ALA A 136 -7.41 6.13 -8.52
C ALA A 136 -8.88 6.20 -8.13
N ARG A 137 -9.63 7.14 -8.69
CA ARG A 137 -10.98 7.50 -8.26
C ARG A 137 -11.01 7.80 -6.75
N ARG A 138 -11.72 7.00 -5.96
CA ARG A 138 -11.84 7.14 -4.51
C ARG A 138 -11.01 6.10 -3.73
N THR A 139 -10.18 5.33 -4.42
CA THR A 139 -9.39 4.25 -3.83
C THR A 139 -7.94 4.68 -3.67
N ALA A 140 -7.40 4.53 -2.47
CA ALA A 140 -5.96 4.64 -2.21
C ALA A 140 -5.27 3.35 -2.65
N ILE A 141 -4.14 3.45 -3.33
CA ILE A 141 -3.38 2.29 -3.80
C ILE A 141 -1.95 2.39 -3.29
N TYR A 142 -1.48 1.33 -2.63
CA TYR A 142 -0.11 1.19 -2.15
C TYR A 142 0.53 -0.01 -2.79
N VAL A 143 1.77 0.15 -3.25
CA VAL A 143 2.62 -0.94 -3.76
C VAL A 143 3.84 -1.03 -2.86
N THR A 144 4.01 -2.17 -2.20
CA THR A 144 5.07 -2.42 -1.22
C THR A 144 5.85 -3.69 -1.56
N PRO A 145 7.14 -3.76 -1.23
CA PRO A 145 7.93 -4.99 -1.45
C PRO A 145 7.36 -6.21 -0.73
N GLY A 146 7.62 -7.39 -1.31
CA GLY A 146 7.07 -8.65 -0.82
C GLY A 146 7.81 -9.27 0.37
N SER A 147 8.88 -8.68 0.90
CA SER A 147 9.54 -9.21 2.10
C SER A 147 8.78 -8.85 3.37
N SER A 148 8.74 -9.77 4.34
CA SER A 148 8.02 -9.56 5.60
C SER A 148 8.52 -8.32 6.36
N GLY A 149 9.83 -8.02 6.31
CA GLY A 149 10.41 -6.81 6.92
C GLY A 149 9.91 -5.53 6.26
N ALA A 150 9.89 -5.49 4.92
CA ALA A 150 9.38 -4.36 4.15
C ALA A 150 7.88 -4.13 4.38
N VAL A 151 7.09 -5.22 4.45
CA VAL A 151 5.66 -5.16 4.75
C VAL A 151 5.43 -4.57 6.14
N ARG A 152 6.13 -5.05 7.17
CA ARG A 152 6.01 -4.49 8.53
C ARG A 152 6.35 -3.00 8.55
N LEU A 153 7.48 -2.62 7.95
CA LEU A 153 7.90 -1.23 7.86
C LEU A 153 6.83 -0.35 7.21
N ALA A 154 6.33 -0.76 6.04
CA ALA A 154 5.29 -0.01 5.32
C ALA A 154 4.01 0.13 6.14
N MET A 155 3.52 -0.97 6.70
CA MET A 155 2.27 -0.98 7.46
C MET A 155 2.37 -0.14 8.72
N GLU A 156 3.38 -0.39 9.57
CA GLU A 156 3.48 0.21 10.90
C GLU A 156 3.87 1.69 10.86
N ARG A 157 4.77 2.06 9.94
CA ARG A 157 5.37 3.40 9.93
C ARG A 157 4.71 4.37 8.96
N LEU A 158 4.03 3.88 7.92
CA LEU A 158 3.53 4.72 6.84
C LEU A 158 2.03 4.54 6.60
N ILE A 159 1.58 3.30 6.35
CA ILE A 159 0.21 3.08 5.88
C ILE A 159 -0.79 3.24 7.02
N LEU A 160 -0.69 2.44 8.07
CA LEU A 160 -1.67 2.45 9.17
C LEU A 160 -1.82 3.81 9.86
N PRO A 161 -0.75 4.60 10.10
CA PRO A 161 -0.87 5.92 10.73
C PRO A 161 -1.67 6.94 9.92
N GLU A 162 -1.63 6.86 8.58
CA GLU A 162 -2.23 7.85 7.67
C GLU A 162 -3.42 7.34 6.85
N LEU A 163 -3.68 6.03 6.85
CA LEU A 163 -4.73 5.42 6.05
C LEU A 163 -6.12 6.04 6.28
N PRO A 164 -6.62 6.17 7.51
CA PRO A 164 -7.93 6.78 7.75
C PRO A 164 -7.99 8.24 7.29
N HIS A 165 -6.91 9.00 7.51
CA HIS A 165 -6.84 10.39 7.11
C HIS A 165 -6.88 10.53 5.58
N LEU A 166 -6.09 9.74 4.84
CA LEU A 166 -6.10 9.75 3.38
C LEU A 166 -7.50 9.42 2.83
N ILE A 167 -8.16 8.39 3.39
CA ILE A 167 -9.51 8.02 2.95
C ILE A 167 -10.52 9.15 3.25
N GLY A 168 -10.39 9.82 4.40
CA GLY A 168 -11.19 11.01 4.71
C GLY A 168 -11.03 12.11 3.67
N GLN A 169 -9.80 12.35 3.16
CA GLN A 169 -9.55 13.31 2.08
C GLN A 169 -10.15 12.89 0.73
N LEU A 170 -10.11 11.59 0.41
CA LEU A 170 -10.67 11.07 -0.85
C LEU A 170 -12.20 11.07 -0.89
N ARG A 171 -12.85 11.17 0.26
CA ARG A 171 -14.32 11.21 0.36
C ARG A 171 -14.91 12.62 0.28
N LYS A 172 -14.07 13.65 0.36
CA LYS A 172 -14.45 15.07 0.18
C LYS A 172 -14.67 15.38 -1.30
#